data_9adbb4ca138bf0612e4f57914f5b1cd0
#
_entry.id   9adbb4ca138bf0612e4f57914f5b1cd0
#
_cell.length_a   1.000
_cell.length_b   1.000
_cell.length_c   1.000
_cell.angle_alpha   90.00
_cell.angle_beta   90.00
_cell.angle_gamma   90.00
#
_symmetry.space_group_name_H-M   'P 1'
#
loop_
_entity.id
_entity.type
_entity.pdbx_description
1 polymer ?
#
loop_
_entity_poly.entity_id
_entity_poly.type
_entity_poly.pdbx_seq_one_letter_code
_entity_poly.pdbx_strand_id
1 'polypeptide(L)'
;MTGCGTERYADWFFDLDGTLVDSAPDILRLLGGVLREEGLAVPELDKGRIGPLLEDIIRGICPDLAPADLERIVRIYRARYRACPFDESPAFPGIPPLFERLSGRGCRLFVATNKPEDVTRRLL
;
A
#
# COMPACT_ATOMS: atom_id res chain seq x y z
N MET A 1 43.29 0.95 -5.78
CA MET A 1 41.90 0.97 -6.22
C MET A 1 41.33 2.37 -6.04
N THR A 2 41.21 3.02 -7.13
CA THR A 2 40.42 4.24 -7.16
C THR A 2 38.99 3.89 -6.84
N GLY A 3 38.59 4.14 -5.62
CA GLY A 3 37.19 4.12 -5.32
C GLY A 3 36.50 5.10 -6.25
N CYS A 4 35.69 4.62 -7.15
CA CYS A 4 34.66 5.42 -7.72
C CYS A 4 34.04 6.17 -6.54
N GLY A 5 34.07 7.50 -6.55
CA GLY A 5 33.45 8.29 -5.52
C GLY A 5 31.97 7.97 -5.53
N THR A 6 31.60 6.88 -4.88
CA THR A 6 30.21 6.58 -4.61
C THR A 6 29.78 7.67 -3.65
N GLU A 7 29.09 8.67 -4.18
CA GLU A 7 28.33 9.56 -3.35
C GLU A 7 27.52 8.68 -2.40
N ARG A 8 27.89 8.71 -1.13
CA ARG A 8 27.19 7.94 -0.12
C ARG A 8 25.95 8.72 0.25
N TYR A 9 24.84 8.34 -0.32
CA TYR A 9 23.56 8.86 0.12
C TYR A 9 23.39 8.47 1.59
N ALA A 10 23.23 9.49 2.46
CA ALA A 10 23.02 9.29 3.89
C ALA A 10 21.54 9.01 4.20
N ASP A 11 20.64 9.48 3.36
CA ASP A 11 19.21 9.40 3.52
C ASP A 11 18.57 8.61 2.38
N TRP A 12 17.74 7.65 2.75
CA TRP A 12 17.02 6.81 1.81
C TRP A 12 15.54 6.91 2.08
N PHE A 13 14.77 7.22 1.05
CA PHE A 13 13.32 7.31 1.10
C PHE A 13 12.73 6.17 0.29
N PHE A 14 11.83 5.43 0.90
CA PHE A 14 11.16 4.28 0.28
C PHE A 14 9.66 4.53 0.22
N ASP A 15 9.05 4.18 -0.91
CA ASP A 15 7.62 3.94 -0.96
C ASP A 15 7.30 2.65 -0.18
N LEU A 16 6.08 2.51 0.30
CA LEU A 16 5.69 1.37 1.12
C LEU A 16 4.99 0.28 0.29
N ASP A 17 3.77 0.57 -0.15
CA ASP A 17 2.94 -0.41 -0.86
C ASP A 17 3.52 -0.75 -2.24
N GLY A 18 3.79 -2.03 -2.48
CA GLY A 18 4.38 -2.48 -3.74
C GLY A 18 5.88 -2.23 -3.87
N THR A 19 6.54 -1.69 -2.84
CA THR A 19 7.98 -1.45 -2.80
C THR A 19 8.63 -2.17 -1.63
N LEU A 20 8.22 -1.87 -0.41
CA LEU A 20 8.72 -2.53 0.79
C LEU A 20 7.89 -3.74 1.17
N VAL A 21 6.58 -3.64 1.05
CA VAL A 21 5.62 -4.70 1.39
C VAL A 21 4.71 -5.03 0.22
N ASP A 22 4.40 -6.30 0.08
CA ASP A 22 3.41 -6.77 -0.88
C ASP A 22 2.01 -6.73 -0.23
N SER A 23 1.44 -5.54 -0.20
CA SER A 23 0.13 -5.27 0.41
C SER A 23 -1.05 -5.47 -0.54
N ALA A 24 -0.81 -5.76 -1.81
CA ALA A 24 -1.85 -5.95 -2.81
C ALA A 24 -2.89 -7.01 -2.43
N PRO A 25 -2.52 -8.19 -1.92
CA PRO A 25 -3.51 -9.21 -1.54
C PRO A 25 -4.52 -8.69 -0.51
N ASP A 26 -4.06 -8.04 0.55
CA ASP A 26 -4.94 -7.49 1.59
C ASP A 26 -5.81 -6.35 1.06
N ILE A 27 -5.24 -5.43 0.30
CA ILE A 27 -5.97 -4.28 -0.27
C ILE A 27 -7.08 -4.78 -1.21
N LEU A 28 -6.78 -5.68 -2.11
CA LEU A 28 -7.74 -6.19 -3.10
C LEU A 28 -8.83 -7.03 -2.43
N ARG A 29 -8.49 -7.82 -1.44
CA ARG A 29 -9.46 -8.59 -0.65
C ARG A 29 -10.42 -7.68 0.10
N LEU A 30 -9.94 -6.65 0.76
CA LEU A 30 -10.76 -5.66 1.46
C LEU A 30 -11.70 -4.93 0.50
N LEU A 31 -11.17 -4.44 -0.61
CA LEU A 31 -11.96 -3.69 -1.59
C LEU A 31 -13.04 -4.58 -2.20
N GLY A 32 -12.68 -5.77 -2.66
CA GLY A 32 -13.64 -6.72 -3.22
C GLY A 32 -14.72 -7.13 -2.22
N GLY A 33 -14.34 -7.33 -0.96
CA GLY A 33 -15.28 -7.65 0.12
C GLY A 33 -16.31 -6.56 0.35
N VAL A 34 -15.85 -5.31 0.47
CA VAL A 34 -16.75 -4.16 0.67
C VAL A 34 -17.72 -3.99 -0.51
N LEU A 35 -17.20 -4.04 -1.73
CA LEU A 35 -18.03 -3.87 -2.93
C LEU A 35 -19.10 -4.98 -3.06
N ARG A 36 -18.74 -6.23 -2.78
CA ARG A 36 -19.70 -7.35 -2.82
C ARG A 36 -20.78 -7.23 -1.75
N GLU A 37 -20.42 -6.81 -0.54
CA GLU A 37 -21.38 -6.58 0.55
C GLU A 37 -22.36 -5.46 0.23
N GLU A 38 -21.93 -4.48 -0.55
CA GLU A 38 -22.79 -3.42 -1.07
C GLU A 38 -23.63 -3.85 -2.28
N GLY A 39 -23.59 -5.12 -2.65
CA GLY A 39 -24.40 -5.68 -3.75
C GLY A 39 -23.89 -5.36 -5.15
N LEU A 40 -22.64 -4.91 -5.26
CA LEU A 40 -22.05 -4.56 -6.55
C LEU A 40 -21.40 -5.77 -7.22
N ALA A 41 -21.48 -5.81 -8.55
CA ALA A 41 -20.75 -6.78 -9.35
C ALA A 41 -19.26 -6.40 -9.37
N VAL A 42 -18.41 -7.30 -8.90
CA VAL A 42 -16.97 -7.06 -8.81
C VAL A 42 -16.24 -7.96 -9.79
N PRO A 43 -15.50 -7.41 -10.76
CA PRO A 43 -14.65 -8.21 -11.63
C PRO A 43 -13.47 -8.78 -10.84
N GLU A 44 -12.71 -9.64 -11.46
CA GLU A 44 -11.42 -10.04 -10.90
C GLU A 44 -10.51 -8.81 -10.72
N LEU A 45 -10.05 -8.60 -9.50
CA LEU A 45 -9.20 -7.47 -9.16
C LEU A 45 -7.74 -7.92 -9.16
N ASP A 46 -6.89 -7.15 -9.82
CA ASP A 46 -5.45 -7.39 -9.90
C ASP A 46 -4.62 -6.21 -9.37
N LYS A 47 -3.33 -6.42 -9.25
CA LYS A 47 -2.39 -5.42 -8.74
C LYS A 47 -2.37 -4.13 -9.56
N GLY A 48 -2.73 -4.18 -10.83
CA GLY A 48 -2.80 -3.01 -11.71
C GLY A 48 -3.84 -1.98 -11.29
N ARG A 49 -4.77 -2.36 -10.42
CA ARG A 49 -5.77 -1.45 -9.87
C ARG A 49 -5.25 -0.58 -8.73
N ILE A 50 -4.12 -0.95 -8.14
CA ILE A 50 -3.54 -0.24 -7.00
C ILE A 50 -2.64 0.90 -7.50
N GLY A 51 -2.74 2.05 -6.86
CA GLY A 51 -1.94 3.23 -7.17
C GLY A 51 -2.78 4.49 -7.30
N PRO A 52 -3.88 4.50 -8.10
CA PRO A 52 -4.82 5.62 -8.12
C PRO A 52 -5.48 5.85 -6.76
N LEU A 53 -6.18 6.99 -6.64
CA LEU A 53 -7.02 7.25 -5.48
C LEU A 53 -8.14 6.21 -5.38
N LEU A 54 -8.53 5.87 -4.16
CA LEU A 54 -9.56 4.86 -3.89
C LEU A 54 -10.86 5.16 -4.65
N GLU A 55 -11.28 6.40 -4.66
CA GLU A 55 -12.47 6.87 -5.36
C GLU A 55 -12.40 6.58 -6.86
N ASP A 56 -11.24 6.77 -7.47
CA ASP A 56 -11.03 6.53 -8.90
C ASP A 56 -11.01 5.03 -9.21
N ILE A 57 -10.46 4.22 -8.32
CA ILE A 57 -10.49 2.76 -8.45
C ILE A 57 -11.95 2.27 -8.42
N ILE A 58 -12.74 2.73 -7.46
CA ILE A 58 -14.16 2.34 -7.32
C ILE A 58 -14.97 2.80 -8.54
N ARG A 59 -14.77 4.02 -9.02
CA ARG A 59 -15.44 4.51 -10.23
C ARG A 59 -15.06 3.72 -11.47
N GLY A 60 -13.82 3.26 -11.57
CA GLY A 60 -13.38 2.39 -12.65
C GLY A 60 -14.06 1.03 -12.65
N ILE A 61 -14.43 0.52 -11.46
CA ILE A 61 -15.14 -0.76 -11.31
C ILE A 61 -16.66 -0.56 -11.49
N CYS A 62 -17.20 0.49 -10.93
CA CYS A 62 -18.64 0.80 -10.89
C CYS A 62 -18.89 2.23 -11.39
N PRO A 63 -18.83 2.48 -12.72
CA PRO A 63 -18.92 3.83 -13.26
C PRO A 63 -20.26 4.53 -13.04
N ASP A 64 -21.33 3.77 -12.86
CA ASP A 64 -22.68 4.29 -12.65
C ASP A 64 -23.07 4.51 -11.19
N LEU A 65 -22.09 4.40 -10.28
CA LEU A 65 -22.33 4.54 -8.86
C LEU A 65 -22.70 5.99 -8.50
N ALA A 66 -23.79 6.16 -7.75
CA ALA A 66 -24.21 7.47 -7.28
C ALA A 66 -23.17 8.07 -6.32
N PRO A 67 -22.96 9.41 -6.32
CA PRO A 67 -21.97 10.05 -5.45
C PRO A 67 -22.15 9.72 -3.96
N ALA A 68 -23.38 9.66 -3.46
CA ALA A 68 -23.66 9.31 -2.08
C ALA A 68 -23.28 7.86 -1.73
N ASP A 69 -23.45 6.96 -2.67
CA ASP A 69 -23.06 5.55 -2.51
C ASP A 69 -21.54 5.40 -2.54
N LEU A 70 -20.87 6.12 -3.43
CA LEU A 70 -19.41 6.16 -3.47
C LEU A 70 -18.83 6.63 -2.13
N GLU A 71 -19.36 7.73 -1.59
CA GLU A 71 -18.91 8.29 -0.31
C GLU A 71 -19.10 7.29 0.85
N ARG A 72 -20.24 6.61 0.87
CA ARG A 72 -20.51 5.56 1.87
C ARG A 72 -19.53 4.41 1.76
N ILE A 73 -19.28 3.91 0.56
CA ILE A 73 -18.36 2.79 0.29
C ILE A 73 -16.93 3.15 0.69
N VAL A 74 -16.49 4.34 0.33
CA VAL A 74 -15.16 4.85 0.71
C VAL A 74 -15.01 4.89 2.23
N ARG A 75 -16.02 5.37 2.94
CA ARG A 75 -16.00 5.41 4.40
C ARG A 75 -15.92 4.02 5.02
N ILE A 76 -16.70 3.07 4.53
CA ILE A 76 -16.69 1.68 5.00
C ILE A 76 -15.33 1.04 4.74
N TYR A 77 -14.80 1.21 3.54
CA TYR A 77 -13.49 0.68 3.18
C TYR A 77 -12.40 1.23 4.10
N ARG A 78 -12.36 2.55 4.29
CA ARG A 78 -11.35 3.19 5.15
C ARG A 78 -11.40 2.69 6.59
N ALA A 79 -12.59 2.47 7.14
CA ALA A 79 -12.74 1.92 8.48
C ALA A 79 -12.18 0.49 8.57
N ARG A 80 -12.48 -0.37 7.60
CA ARG A 80 -11.95 -1.74 7.55
C ARG A 80 -10.46 -1.78 7.28
N TYR A 81 -9.97 -0.90 6.44
CA TYR A 81 -8.56 -0.77 6.16
C TYR A 81 -7.75 -0.44 7.43
N ARG A 82 -8.23 0.48 8.24
CA ARG A 82 -7.60 0.81 9.53
C ARG A 82 -7.61 -0.35 10.52
N ALA A 83 -8.64 -1.16 10.50
CA ALA A 83 -8.77 -2.32 11.37
C ALA A 83 -8.07 -3.58 10.83
N CYS A 84 -7.62 -3.57 9.58
CA CYS A 84 -6.99 -4.72 8.95
C CYS A 84 -5.66 -5.05 9.61
N PRO A 85 -5.39 -6.32 9.96
CA PRO A 85 -4.10 -6.75 10.50
C PRO A 85 -3.01 -6.84 9.44
N PHE A 86 -3.33 -6.82 8.16
CA PHE A 86 -2.39 -6.98 7.04
C PHE A 86 -1.55 -8.26 7.10
N ASP A 87 -2.16 -9.36 7.49
CA ASP A 87 -1.49 -10.66 7.65
C ASP A 87 -0.96 -11.24 6.33
N GLU A 88 -1.51 -10.79 5.20
CA GLU A 88 -1.10 -11.17 3.85
C GLU A 88 -0.24 -10.11 3.16
N SER A 89 0.44 -9.27 3.93
CA SER A 89 1.28 -8.18 3.43
C SER A 89 2.74 -8.33 3.90
N PRO A 90 3.45 -9.37 3.43
CA PRO A 90 4.84 -9.57 3.82
C PRO A 90 5.76 -8.52 3.17
N ALA A 91 6.90 -8.28 3.80
CA ALA A 91 7.97 -7.55 3.15
C ALA A 91 8.45 -8.33 1.91
N PHE A 92 8.81 -7.61 0.85
CA PHE A 92 9.43 -8.26 -0.30
C PHE A 92 10.75 -8.94 0.09
N PRO A 93 11.09 -10.08 -0.52
CA PRO A 93 12.38 -10.72 -0.30
C PRO A 93 13.54 -9.74 -0.56
N GLY A 94 14.52 -9.74 0.33
CA GLY A 94 15.67 -8.84 0.22
C GLY A 94 15.51 -7.49 0.91
N ILE A 95 14.31 -7.09 1.33
CA ILE A 95 14.10 -5.82 2.06
C ILE A 95 14.75 -5.84 3.46
N PRO A 96 14.51 -6.84 4.33
CA PRO A 96 15.18 -6.87 5.63
C PRO A 96 16.72 -6.85 5.53
N PRO A 97 17.37 -7.66 4.68
CA PRO A 97 18.82 -7.59 4.49
C PRO A 97 19.30 -6.24 3.95
N LEU A 98 18.53 -5.60 3.06
CA LEU A 98 18.85 -4.26 2.56
C LEU A 98 18.86 -3.24 3.71
N PHE A 99 17.85 -3.27 4.55
CA PHE A 99 17.75 -2.34 5.70
C PHE A 99 18.90 -2.54 6.68
N GLU A 100 19.25 -3.78 6.99
CA GLU A 100 20.39 -4.08 7.84
C GLU A 100 21.69 -3.52 7.24
N ARG A 101 21.88 -3.70 5.94
CA ARG A 101 23.07 -3.23 5.23
C ARG A 101 23.15 -1.70 5.25
N LEU A 102 22.06 -1.00 4.96
CA LEU A 102 22.02 0.47 4.95
C LEU A 102 22.20 1.03 6.35
N SER A 103 21.54 0.46 7.35
CA SER A 103 21.68 0.86 8.75
C SER A 103 23.10 0.63 9.26
N GLY A 104 23.73 -0.48 8.90
CA GLY A 104 25.11 -0.78 9.25
C GLY A 104 26.12 0.19 8.62
N ARG A 105 25.73 0.91 7.57
CA ARG A 105 26.53 1.98 6.94
C ARG A 105 26.23 3.36 7.50
N GLY A 106 25.38 3.46 8.50
CA GLY A 106 24.99 4.73 9.11
C GLY A 106 23.97 5.54 8.29
N CYS A 107 23.29 4.91 7.33
CA CYS A 107 22.25 5.58 6.56
C CYS A 107 20.97 5.75 7.40
N ARG A 108 20.27 6.85 7.16
CA ARG A 108 18.93 7.07 7.70
C ARG A 108 17.90 6.57 6.71
N LEU A 109 16.90 5.85 7.21
CA LEU A 109 15.85 5.25 6.39
C LEU A 109 14.51 5.92 6.69
N PHE A 110 13.81 6.30 5.64
CA PHE A 110 12.52 6.98 5.71
C PHE A 110 11.51 6.28 4.82
N VAL A 111 10.27 6.26 5.24
CA VAL A 111 9.14 5.80 4.43
C VAL A 111 8.33 7.01 4.00
N ALA A 112 8.13 7.16 2.68
CA ALA A 112 7.27 8.18 2.09
C ALA A 112 6.06 7.48 1.47
N THR A 113 4.89 7.64 2.07
CA THR A 113 3.68 6.94 1.67
C THR A 113 2.43 7.77 1.90
N ASN A 114 1.40 7.53 1.07
CA ASN A 114 0.06 8.07 1.28
C ASN A 114 -0.78 7.24 2.27
N LYS A 115 -0.25 6.11 2.71
CA LYS A 115 -0.91 5.26 3.70
C LYS A 115 -0.97 5.98 5.06
N PRO A 116 -2.07 5.87 5.83
CA PRO A 116 -2.17 6.46 7.15
C PRO A 116 -1.01 6.00 8.06
N GLU A 117 -0.51 6.91 8.89
CA GLU A 117 0.68 6.67 9.72
C GLU A 117 0.48 5.49 10.69
N ASP A 118 -0.69 5.41 11.32
CA ASP A 118 -1.02 4.34 12.26
C ASP A 118 -1.01 2.96 11.59
N VAL A 119 -1.50 2.87 10.37
CA VAL A 119 -1.46 1.63 9.57
C VAL A 119 -0.03 1.32 9.14
N THR A 120 0.71 2.33 8.69
CA THR A 120 2.10 2.18 8.27
C THR A 120 2.97 1.64 9.40
N ARG A 121 2.83 2.19 10.59
CA ARG A 121 3.59 1.74 11.77
C ARG A 121 3.32 0.28 12.13
N ARG A 122 2.11 -0.20 11.94
CA ARG A 122 1.78 -1.62 12.19
C ARG A 122 2.40 -2.57 11.16
N LEU A 123 2.65 -2.09 9.94
CA LEU A 123 3.30 -2.88 8.89
C LEU A 123 4.82 -2.95 9.02
N LEU A 124 5.41 -1.98 9.68
CA LEU A 124 6.84 -1.90 9.88
C LEU A 124 7.24 -2.49 11.23
#